data_9b6467602f61c22c5a8e65c4623113e2
#
_entry.id   9b6467602f61c22c5a8e65c4623113e2
#
_cell.length_a   1.000
_cell.length_b   1.000
_cell.length_c   1.000
_cell.angle_alpha   90.00
_cell.angle_beta   90.00
_cell.angle_gamma   90.00
#
_symmetry.space_group_name_H-M   'P 1'
#
loop_
_entity.id
_entity.type
_entity.pdbx_description
1 polymer ?
#
loop_
_entity_poly.entity_id
_entity_poly.type
_entity_poly.pdbx_seq_one_letter_code
_entity_poly.pdbx_strand_id
1 'polypeptide(L)'
;MCIRDSLLTQLTQKVAAALGEEFDIEVVEYHHNQKVDAPSGTALMLGEAAAAGRGVSLHDVKDSGRDGITGARTTGDIGFVAVRGGDIVGEHDVLFAGPGERIVLRHVATDRALFARGAVRAAIWASAQSAGEYSMLDVLGL
;
A
#
# COMPACT_ATOMS: atom_id res chain seq x y z
N MET A 1 -3.03 5.34 10.00
CA MET A 1 -3.65 4.84 8.76
C MET A 1 -4.77 5.78 8.35
N CYS A 2 -4.88 6.13 7.08
CA CYS A 2 -5.97 6.97 6.61
C CYS A 2 -7.06 6.08 6.01
N ILE A 3 -8.32 6.53 6.00
CA ILE A 3 -9.45 5.80 5.42
C ILE A 3 -9.15 5.35 3.97
N ARG A 4 -8.45 6.18 3.20
CA ARG A 4 -8.16 5.92 1.79
C ARG A 4 -7.06 4.89 1.59
N ASP A 5 -6.13 4.75 2.55
CA ASP A 5 -5.13 3.68 2.53
C ASP A 5 -5.80 2.31 2.64
N SER A 6 -6.86 2.20 3.47
CA SER A 6 -7.64 0.96 3.60
C SER A 6 -8.36 0.60 2.30
N LEU A 7 -8.93 1.59 1.59
CA LEU A 7 -9.51 1.38 0.27
C LEU A 7 -8.43 0.93 -0.73
N LEU A 8 -7.27 1.61 -0.75
CA LEU A 8 -6.17 1.25 -1.64
C LEU A 8 -5.68 -0.18 -1.39
N THR A 9 -5.61 -0.60 -0.12
CA THR A 9 -5.25 -1.97 0.27
C THR A 9 -6.22 -3.00 -0.33
N GLN A 10 -7.54 -2.77 -0.24
CA GLN A 10 -8.54 -3.65 -0.84
C GLN A 10 -8.45 -3.71 -2.37
N LEU A 11 -8.25 -2.56 -3.01
CA LEU A 11 -8.06 -2.51 -4.46
C LEU A 11 -6.78 -3.25 -4.88
N THR A 12 -5.69 -3.08 -4.14
CA THR A 12 -4.41 -3.78 -4.39
C THR A 12 -4.60 -5.29 -4.34
N GLN A 13 -5.28 -5.82 -3.31
CA GLN A 13 -5.55 -7.24 -3.20
C GLN A 13 -6.38 -7.77 -4.37
N LYS A 14 -7.45 -7.04 -4.74
CA LYS A 14 -8.32 -7.45 -5.87
C LYS A 14 -7.59 -7.43 -7.21
N VAL A 15 -6.78 -6.39 -7.46
CA VAL A 15 -6.00 -6.29 -8.70
C VAL A 15 -4.94 -7.38 -8.75
N ALA A 16 -4.20 -7.62 -7.65
CA ALA A 16 -3.21 -8.69 -7.56
C ALA A 16 -3.82 -10.09 -7.77
N ALA A 17 -5.05 -10.31 -7.30
CA ALA A 17 -5.77 -11.58 -7.50
C ALA A 17 -6.27 -11.75 -8.93
N ALA A 18 -6.57 -10.66 -9.62
CA ALA A 18 -7.10 -10.69 -10.99
C ALA A 18 -6.01 -10.80 -12.06
N LEU A 19 -4.80 -10.28 -11.76
CA LEU A 19 -3.66 -10.28 -12.67
C LEU A 19 -2.75 -11.48 -12.38
N GLY A 20 -2.24 -12.12 -13.45
CA GLY A 20 -1.31 -13.25 -13.35
C GLY A 20 0.12 -12.85 -12.93
N GLU A 21 0.99 -13.84 -12.86
CA GLU A 21 2.42 -13.65 -12.51
C GLU A 21 3.20 -12.88 -13.58
N GLU A 22 2.65 -12.72 -14.78
CA GLU A 22 3.20 -11.89 -15.84
C GLU A 22 3.19 -10.38 -15.51
N PHE A 23 2.47 -9.97 -14.46
CA PHE A 23 2.53 -8.61 -13.94
C PHE A 23 3.46 -8.53 -12.73
N ASP A 24 4.57 -7.86 -12.87
CA ASP A 24 5.45 -7.50 -11.77
C ASP A 24 4.77 -6.51 -10.82
N ILE A 25 4.96 -6.66 -9.51
CA ILE A 25 4.38 -5.76 -8.51
C ILE A 25 5.49 -4.97 -7.83
N GLU A 26 5.38 -3.64 -7.84
CA GLU A 26 6.28 -2.73 -7.13
C GLU A 26 5.46 -1.77 -6.25
N VAL A 27 5.86 -1.68 -4.99
CA VAL A 27 5.32 -0.70 -4.03
C VAL A 27 6.34 0.43 -3.90
N VAL A 28 5.97 1.63 -4.32
CA VAL A 28 6.82 2.82 -4.22
C VAL A 28 6.19 3.79 -3.23
N GLU A 29 6.96 4.23 -2.23
CA GLU A 29 6.47 5.16 -1.22
C GLU A 29 7.37 6.38 -1.07
N TYR A 30 6.77 7.53 -0.80
CA TYR A 30 7.45 8.80 -0.69
C TYR A 30 7.07 9.46 0.62
N HIS A 31 8.05 9.87 1.42
CA HIS A 31 7.86 10.62 2.66
C HIS A 31 8.92 11.69 2.85
N HIS A 32 8.68 12.55 3.82
CA HIS A 32 9.61 13.60 4.23
C HIS A 32 10.96 13.03 4.67
N ASN A 33 11.98 13.88 4.62
CA ASN A 33 13.36 13.52 4.93
C ASN A 33 13.64 13.17 6.41
N GLN A 34 12.66 13.38 7.30
CA GLN A 34 12.75 13.02 8.73
C GLN A 34 12.10 11.67 9.07
N LYS A 35 11.57 10.94 8.08
CA LYS A 35 10.98 9.62 8.33
C LYS A 35 12.09 8.58 8.55
N VAL A 36 12.04 7.89 9.69
CA VAL A 36 13.10 6.99 10.16
C VAL A 36 12.95 5.54 9.72
N ASP A 37 11.71 5.11 9.43
CA ASP A 37 11.42 3.75 8.98
C ASP A 37 11.31 3.69 7.44
N ALA A 38 11.74 2.59 6.85
CA ALA A 38 11.58 2.24 5.44
C ALA A 38 11.55 0.70 5.28
N PRO A 39 10.59 0.13 4.53
CA PRO A 39 9.41 0.78 3.98
C PRO A 39 8.46 1.29 5.07
N SER A 40 7.56 2.24 4.70
CA SER A 40 6.53 2.72 5.62
C SER A 40 5.51 1.62 5.98
N GLY A 41 4.82 1.74 7.13
CA GLY A 41 3.78 0.79 7.52
C GLY A 41 2.67 0.63 6.47
N THR A 42 2.27 1.72 5.80
CA THR A 42 1.30 1.66 4.70
C THR A 42 1.85 0.89 3.49
N ALA A 43 3.12 1.10 3.14
CA ALA A 43 3.74 0.33 2.05
C ALA A 43 3.78 -1.17 2.37
N LEU A 44 4.11 -1.54 3.61
CA LEU A 44 4.08 -2.95 4.04
C LEU A 44 2.66 -3.53 3.94
N MET A 45 1.63 -2.81 4.38
CA MET A 45 0.23 -3.24 4.24
C MET A 45 -0.17 -3.44 2.77
N LEU A 46 0.27 -2.57 1.87
CA LEU A 46 0.00 -2.71 0.43
C LEU A 46 0.70 -3.95 -0.13
N GLY A 47 1.93 -4.21 0.28
CA GLY A 47 2.64 -5.44 -0.08
C GLY A 47 1.97 -6.70 0.46
N GLU A 48 1.51 -6.69 1.71
CA GLU A 48 0.73 -7.80 2.30
C GLU A 48 -0.57 -8.05 1.53
N ALA A 49 -1.27 -6.98 1.13
CA ALA A 49 -2.49 -7.10 0.33
C ALA A 49 -2.21 -7.69 -1.06
N ALA A 50 -1.12 -7.27 -1.70
CA ALA A 50 -0.69 -7.81 -2.99
C ALA A 50 -0.32 -9.29 -2.86
N ALA A 51 0.44 -9.68 -1.83
CA ALA A 51 0.81 -11.06 -1.54
C ALA A 51 -0.43 -11.92 -1.25
N ALA A 52 -1.36 -11.42 -0.42
CA ALA A 52 -2.62 -12.10 -0.14
C ALA A 52 -3.47 -12.30 -1.41
N GLY A 53 -3.51 -11.31 -2.31
CA GLY A 53 -4.18 -11.42 -3.61
C GLY A 53 -3.59 -12.53 -4.48
N ARG A 54 -2.28 -12.77 -4.38
CA ARG A 54 -1.58 -13.85 -5.07
C ARG A 54 -1.54 -15.19 -4.32
N GLY A 55 -2.07 -15.25 -3.11
CA GLY A 55 -2.08 -16.46 -2.29
C GLY A 55 -0.69 -16.85 -1.78
N VAL A 56 0.22 -15.89 -1.61
CA VAL A 56 1.59 -16.09 -1.11
C VAL A 56 1.85 -15.29 0.16
N SER A 57 2.93 -15.62 0.88
CA SER A 57 3.40 -14.83 2.02
C SER A 57 4.31 -13.71 1.56
N LEU A 58 4.08 -12.47 2.02
CA LEU A 58 4.97 -11.36 1.71
C LEU A 58 6.41 -11.63 2.16
N HIS A 59 6.60 -12.32 3.28
CA HIS A 59 7.92 -12.68 3.79
C HIS A 59 8.78 -13.42 2.76
N ASP A 60 8.15 -14.27 1.95
CA ASP A 60 8.84 -15.14 1.00
C ASP A 60 9.14 -14.47 -0.35
N VAL A 61 8.37 -13.43 -0.70
CA VAL A 61 8.42 -12.77 -2.02
C VAL A 61 8.80 -11.29 -1.94
N LYS A 62 9.18 -10.80 -0.74
CA LYS A 62 9.56 -9.41 -0.55
C LYS A 62 10.96 -9.15 -1.12
N ASP A 63 11.05 -8.21 -2.08
CA ASP A 63 12.30 -7.70 -2.62
C ASP A 63 12.47 -6.21 -2.30
N SER A 64 13.57 -5.85 -1.64
CA SER A 64 13.87 -4.46 -1.30
C SER A 64 15.39 -4.24 -1.28
N GLY A 65 15.81 -3.01 -1.58
CA GLY A 65 17.22 -2.64 -1.51
C GLY A 65 18.03 -3.09 -2.74
N ARG A 66 17.45 -3.03 -3.94
CA ARG A 66 18.20 -3.25 -5.18
C ARG A 66 19.24 -2.14 -5.36
N ASP A 67 20.51 -2.53 -5.35
CA ASP A 67 21.66 -1.65 -5.53
C ASP A 67 22.78 -2.39 -6.28
N GLY A 68 23.45 -1.72 -7.23
CA GLY A 68 24.50 -2.31 -8.05
C GLY A 68 23.97 -3.30 -9.12
N ILE A 69 24.73 -4.34 -9.38
CA ILE A 69 24.39 -5.39 -10.37
C ILE A 69 23.66 -6.52 -9.64
N THR A 70 22.31 -6.45 -9.62
CA THR A 70 21.47 -7.39 -8.88
C THR A 70 20.93 -8.56 -9.72
N GLY A 71 21.25 -8.59 -11.02
CA GLY A 71 20.65 -9.54 -11.95
C GLY A 71 19.24 -9.14 -12.39
N ALA A 72 18.58 -10.03 -13.12
CA ALA A 72 17.19 -9.84 -13.51
C ALA A 72 16.26 -9.96 -12.29
N ARG A 73 15.12 -9.28 -12.35
CA ARG A 73 14.08 -9.38 -11.32
C ARG A 73 13.57 -10.83 -11.22
N THR A 74 13.39 -11.33 -10.02
CA THR A 74 12.74 -12.63 -9.79
C THR A 74 11.26 -12.54 -10.06
N THR A 75 10.72 -13.46 -10.88
CA THR A 75 9.29 -13.54 -11.15
C THR A 75 8.54 -13.87 -9.85
N GLY A 76 7.42 -13.18 -9.64
CA GLY A 76 6.58 -13.35 -8.45
C GLY A 76 6.96 -12.49 -7.25
N ASP A 77 8.16 -11.91 -7.20
CA ASP A 77 8.56 -11.01 -6.14
C ASP A 77 7.69 -9.74 -6.10
N ILE A 78 7.57 -9.16 -4.91
CA ILE A 78 6.94 -7.85 -4.67
C ILE A 78 8.03 -6.89 -4.24
N GLY A 79 8.34 -5.93 -5.11
CA GLY A 79 9.40 -4.96 -4.89
C GLY A 79 8.98 -3.80 -4.00
N PHE A 80 9.96 -3.22 -3.26
CA PHE A 80 9.75 -2.04 -2.43
C PHE A 80 10.80 -0.98 -2.70
N VAL A 81 10.34 0.25 -2.92
CA VAL A 81 11.19 1.43 -3.07
C VAL A 81 10.71 2.53 -2.12
N ALA A 82 11.62 3.08 -1.33
CA ALA A 82 11.35 4.16 -0.40
C ALA A 82 12.08 5.44 -0.81
N VAL A 83 11.32 6.49 -1.12
CA VAL A 83 11.84 7.83 -1.44
C VAL A 83 11.72 8.72 -0.21
N ARG A 84 12.78 9.48 0.11
CA ARG A 84 12.81 10.45 1.21
C ARG A 84 13.20 11.81 0.67
N GLY A 85 12.36 12.84 0.91
CA GLY A 85 12.64 14.18 0.41
C GLY A 85 11.69 15.24 0.94
N GLY A 86 12.18 16.45 1.15
CA GLY A 86 11.39 17.61 1.54
C GLY A 86 10.46 17.38 2.71
N ASP A 87 9.25 17.86 2.54
CA ASP A 87 8.13 17.80 3.49
C ASP A 87 6.98 16.87 3.03
N ILE A 88 7.27 15.94 2.12
CA ILE A 88 6.27 15.00 1.58
C ILE A 88 5.52 14.33 2.73
N VAL A 89 4.21 14.51 2.78
CA VAL A 89 3.36 13.98 3.86
C VAL A 89 3.26 12.46 3.81
N GLY A 90 3.09 11.92 2.61
CA GLY A 90 3.05 10.49 2.33
C GLY A 90 2.35 10.21 1.00
N GLU A 91 3.04 9.54 0.10
CA GLU A 91 2.51 9.06 -1.17
C GLU A 91 2.81 7.58 -1.30
N HIS A 92 1.90 6.84 -1.91
CA HIS A 92 2.05 5.40 -2.11
C HIS A 92 1.52 5.03 -3.47
N ASP A 93 2.36 4.36 -4.26
CA ASP A 93 2.00 3.77 -5.54
C ASP A 93 2.13 2.25 -5.43
N VAL A 94 1.15 1.53 -5.97
CA VAL A 94 1.29 0.11 -6.30
C VAL A 94 1.25 -0.01 -7.81
N LEU A 95 2.38 -0.34 -8.40
CA LEU A 95 2.56 -0.55 -9.83
C LEU A 95 2.41 -2.03 -10.14
N PHE A 96 1.55 -2.35 -11.09
CA PHE A 96 1.44 -3.64 -11.74
C PHE A 96 1.94 -3.48 -13.17
N ALA A 97 3.10 -4.04 -13.47
CA ALA A 97 3.78 -3.88 -14.76
C ALA A 97 3.75 -5.18 -15.55
N GLY A 98 2.93 -5.24 -16.56
CA GLY A 98 2.82 -6.36 -17.50
C GLY A 98 3.44 -6.07 -18.87
N PRO A 99 3.43 -7.06 -19.77
CA PRO A 99 3.92 -6.89 -21.13
C PRO A 99 3.11 -5.86 -21.90
N GLY A 100 3.73 -4.71 -22.18
CA GLY A 100 3.10 -3.64 -22.98
C GLY A 100 2.12 -2.73 -22.22
N GLU A 101 1.85 -2.99 -20.94
CA GLU A 101 0.92 -2.19 -20.15
C GLU A 101 1.33 -2.06 -18.67
N ARG A 102 0.74 -1.09 -17.99
CA ARG A 102 0.90 -0.86 -16.55
C ARG A 102 -0.40 -0.40 -15.93
N ILE A 103 -0.70 -0.91 -14.74
CA ILE A 103 -1.77 -0.40 -13.88
C ILE A 103 -1.11 0.20 -12.65
N VAL A 104 -1.51 1.41 -12.26
CA VAL A 104 -0.99 2.08 -11.07
C VAL A 104 -2.15 2.46 -10.16
N LEU A 105 -2.11 1.97 -8.95
CA LEU A 105 -2.98 2.42 -7.85
C LEU A 105 -2.20 3.43 -7.03
N ARG A 106 -2.64 4.70 -6.99
CA ARG A 106 -1.91 5.79 -6.36
C ARG A 106 -2.75 6.54 -5.34
N HIS A 107 -2.16 6.81 -4.17
CA HIS A 107 -2.66 7.72 -3.16
C HIS A 107 -1.60 8.79 -2.83
N VAL A 108 -2.01 10.06 -2.85
CA VAL A 108 -1.16 11.21 -2.52
C VAL A 108 -1.78 11.97 -1.36
N ALA A 109 -1.09 12.01 -0.23
CA ALA A 109 -1.46 12.85 0.91
C ALA A 109 -0.70 14.18 0.83
N THR A 110 -1.43 15.27 0.65
CA THR A 110 -0.85 16.63 0.56
C THR A 110 -1.02 17.44 1.85
N ASP A 111 -1.82 16.94 2.81
CA ASP A 111 -2.11 17.61 4.08
C ASP A 111 -2.34 16.56 5.17
N ARG A 112 -1.68 16.74 6.32
CA ARG A 112 -1.83 15.84 7.49
C ARG A 112 -3.23 15.88 8.11
N ALA A 113 -4.01 16.94 7.92
CA ALA A 113 -5.37 17.04 8.42
C ALA A 113 -6.29 15.93 7.87
N LEU A 114 -5.92 15.27 6.78
CA LEU A 114 -6.66 14.11 6.27
C LEU A 114 -6.77 12.98 7.29
N PHE A 115 -5.74 12.78 8.14
CA PHE A 115 -5.75 11.74 9.19
C PHE A 115 -6.76 12.08 10.29
N ALA A 116 -6.77 13.34 10.74
CA ALA A 116 -7.73 13.82 11.73
C ALA A 116 -9.17 13.72 11.20
N ARG A 117 -9.41 14.16 9.95
CA ARG A 117 -10.73 14.01 9.30
C ARG A 117 -11.17 12.55 9.22
N GLY A 118 -10.25 11.64 8.93
CA GLY A 118 -10.51 10.20 8.92
C GLY A 118 -10.89 9.66 10.30
N ALA A 119 -10.15 10.06 11.34
CA ALA A 119 -10.42 9.66 12.72
C ALA A 119 -11.78 10.15 13.20
N VAL A 120 -12.14 11.43 12.93
CA VAL A 120 -13.45 11.98 13.27
C VAL A 120 -14.57 11.23 12.55
N ARG A 121 -14.42 10.93 11.25
CA ARG A 121 -15.42 10.14 10.51
C ARG A 121 -15.61 8.75 11.12
N ALA A 122 -14.51 8.07 11.47
CA ALA A 122 -14.57 6.76 12.12
C ALA A 122 -15.25 6.83 13.50
N ALA A 123 -14.96 7.87 14.31
CA ALA A 123 -15.58 8.07 15.60
C ALA A 123 -17.09 8.32 15.50
N ILE A 124 -17.54 9.15 14.56
CA ILE A 124 -18.96 9.40 14.30
C ILE A 124 -19.64 8.08 13.86
N TRP A 125 -19.04 7.34 12.95
CA TRP A 125 -19.57 6.06 12.50
C TRP A 125 -19.67 5.06 13.68
N ALA A 126 -18.62 4.92 14.47
CA ALA A 126 -18.54 4.00 15.60
C ALA A 126 -19.58 4.32 16.70
N SER A 127 -19.92 5.60 16.90
CA SER A 127 -20.91 6.00 17.91
C SER A 127 -22.33 5.48 17.63
N ALA A 128 -22.59 5.07 16.42
CA ALA A 128 -23.88 4.49 16.00
C ALA A 128 -23.88 2.95 15.97
N GLN A 129 -22.74 2.31 16.31
CA GLN A 129 -22.60 0.86 16.30
C GLN A 129 -22.82 0.26 17.69
N SER A 130 -23.19 -1.03 17.74
CA SER A 130 -23.20 -1.80 18.97
C SER A 130 -21.76 -2.03 19.46
N ALA A 131 -21.60 -2.46 20.73
CA ALA A 131 -20.28 -2.83 21.23
C ALA A 131 -19.68 -3.98 20.41
N GLY A 132 -18.44 -3.79 19.91
CA GLY A 132 -17.79 -4.74 19.04
C GLY A 132 -16.41 -4.24 18.58
N GLU A 133 -15.71 -5.08 17.83
CA GLU A 133 -14.48 -4.73 17.15
C GLU A 133 -14.80 -4.40 15.67
N TYR A 134 -14.31 -3.27 15.20
CA TYR A 134 -14.55 -2.76 13.86
C TYR A 134 -13.26 -2.33 13.19
N SER A 135 -13.17 -2.56 11.90
CA SER A 135 -12.07 -2.13 11.04
C SER A 135 -12.42 -0.85 10.28
N MET A 136 -11.44 -0.30 9.59
CA MET A 136 -11.71 0.83 8.69
C MET A 136 -12.54 0.42 7.47
N LEU A 137 -12.56 -0.86 7.12
CA LEU A 137 -13.40 -1.38 6.03
C LEU A 137 -14.88 -1.29 6.38
N ASP A 138 -15.24 -1.60 7.64
CA ASP A 138 -16.61 -1.44 8.13
C ASP A 138 -17.07 0.02 8.05
N VAL A 139 -16.18 0.97 8.41
CA VAL A 139 -16.46 2.43 8.27
C VAL A 139 -16.67 2.85 6.81
N LEU A 140 -16.06 2.13 5.87
CA LEU A 140 -16.20 2.35 4.43
C LEU A 140 -17.38 1.61 3.81
N GLY A 141 -17.93 0.61 4.50
CA GLY A 141 -18.97 -0.26 3.98
C GLY A 141 -18.45 -1.27 2.96
N LEU A 142 -17.23 -1.79 3.17
CA LEU A 142 -16.50 -2.72 2.29
C LEU A 142 -16.35 -4.09 2.95
#